data_2aa29e7bac370f02ddffde2799e3954d
#
_entry.id   2aa29e7bac370f02ddffde2799e3954d
#
_cell.length_a   1.000
_cell.length_b   1.000
_cell.length_c   1.000
_cell.angle_alpha   90.00
_cell.angle_beta   90.00
_cell.angle_gamma   90.00
#
_symmetry.space_group_name_H-M   'P 1'
#
loop_
_entity.id
_entity.type
_entity.pdbx_description
1 polymer ?
#
loop_
_entity_poly.entity_id
_entity_poly.type
_entity_poly.pdbx_seq_one_letter_code
_entity_poly.pdbx_strand_id
1 'polypeptide(L)'
;MLRMLKYSFCCLLVVLAGIGIWSLLGGRADSEVFTVVIDPGHGGSDPGAVWGGAAEKDLNLAVALKVRALLEEEEDIRVLLTREEDSFVALYDRAEYSNQRNADLFLSIHANALEQNHDYEGILTFYHKNDRRGRKLAELVQAEVSAQTGGTDRGIRDADYVVLRESDAPSCLLEMGFMTTQSELDRLLDPEYQDSIAAGIVQGIRAYQNGG
;
A
#
# COMPACT_ATOMS: atom_id res chain seq x y z
N MET A 1 -57.29 -30.91 22.66
CA MET A 1 -56.17 -30.15 23.23
C MET A 1 -54.78 -30.79 22.93
N LEU A 2 -54.61 -32.11 22.98
CA LEU A 2 -53.30 -32.73 22.79
C LEU A 2 -52.70 -32.66 21.35
N ARG A 3 -53.53 -32.55 20.30
CA ARG A 3 -53.09 -32.45 18.90
C ARG A 3 -52.50 -31.06 18.56
N MET A 4 -53.02 -30.00 19.15
CA MET A 4 -52.49 -28.63 18.91
C MET A 4 -51.12 -28.42 19.54
N LEU A 5 -50.81 -29.07 20.68
CA LEU A 5 -49.50 -28.97 21.33
C LEU A 5 -48.35 -29.63 20.51
N LYS A 6 -48.66 -30.71 19.74
CA LYS A 6 -47.67 -31.39 18.91
C LYS A 6 -47.21 -30.55 17.72
N TYR A 7 -48.07 -29.77 17.11
CA TYR A 7 -47.71 -28.89 15.97
C TYR A 7 -46.94 -27.67 16.42
N SER A 8 -47.22 -27.09 17.61
CA SER A 8 -46.45 -26.01 18.17
C SER A 8 -44.98 -26.41 18.49
N PHE A 9 -44.78 -27.65 18.97
CA PHE A 9 -43.44 -28.14 19.30
C PHE A 9 -42.58 -28.45 18.05
N CYS A 10 -43.21 -28.99 16.98
CA CYS A 10 -42.56 -29.20 15.70
C CYS A 10 -42.16 -27.87 15.02
N CYS A 11 -43.01 -26.85 15.04
CA CYS A 11 -42.67 -25.55 14.47
C CYS A 11 -41.53 -24.86 15.22
N LEU A 12 -41.47 -24.99 16.55
CA LEU A 12 -40.38 -24.41 17.36
C LEU A 12 -39.05 -25.09 17.08
N LEU A 13 -39.00 -26.39 16.88
CA LEU A 13 -37.79 -27.14 16.54
C LEU A 13 -37.27 -26.81 15.13
N VAL A 14 -38.15 -26.58 14.14
CA VAL A 14 -37.75 -26.18 12.78
C VAL A 14 -37.21 -24.76 12.77
N VAL A 15 -37.79 -23.84 13.57
CA VAL A 15 -37.25 -22.47 13.68
C VAL A 15 -35.89 -22.43 14.36
N LEU A 16 -35.73 -23.21 15.45
CA LEU A 16 -34.42 -23.30 16.15
C LEU A 16 -33.36 -24.01 15.29
N ALA A 17 -33.73 -25.04 14.51
CA ALA A 17 -32.81 -25.66 13.55
C ALA A 17 -32.46 -24.70 12.39
N GLY A 18 -33.40 -23.91 11.90
CA GLY A 18 -33.16 -22.88 10.88
C GLY A 18 -32.21 -21.78 11.36
N ILE A 19 -32.36 -21.30 12.60
CA ILE A 19 -31.48 -20.31 13.20
C ILE A 19 -30.10 -20.91 13.47
N GLY A 20 -30.03 -22.16 13.92
CA GLY A 20 -28.77 -22.86 14.14
C GLY A 20 -27.98 -23.13 12.85
N ILE A 21 -28.66 -23.46 11.76
CA ILE A 21 -28.05 -23.65 10.44
C ILE A 21 -27.62 -22.32 9.84
N TRP A 22 -28.36 -21.25 10.04
CA TRP A 22 -28.01 -19.92 9.56
C TRP A 22 -26.78 -19.35 10.32
N SER A 23 -26.65 -19.64 11.61
CA SER A 23 -25.45 -19.28 12.38
C SER A 23 -24.25 -20.20 12.10
N LEU A 24 -24.46 -21.45 11.59
CA LEU A 24 -23.40 -22.37 11.16
C LEU A 24 -23.00 -22.19 9.70
N LEU A 25 -23.88 -21.67 8.85
CA LEU A 25 -23.57 -21.21 7.50
C LEU A 25 -23.00 -19.77 7.53
N GLY A 26 -22.64 -19.32 8.76
CA GLY A 26 -22.01 -18.07 9.12
C GLY A 26 -22.07 -17.09 7.99
N GLY A 27 -23.00 -16.14 8.06
CA GLY A 27 -22.78 -14.94 7.28
C GLY A 27 -21.34 -14.52 7.54
N ARG A 28 -20.47 -14.66 6.55
CA ARG A 28 -19.23 -13.88 6.50
C ARG A 28 -19.73 -12.48 6.80
N ALA A 29 -19.40 -11.92 7.94
CA ALA A 29 -19.55 -10.49 8.11
C ALA A 29 -18.94 -9.93 6.83
N ASP A 30 -19.70 -9.07 6.10
CA ASP A 30 -19.13 -8.32 5.00
C ASP A 30 -17.87 -7.67 5.59
N SER A 31 -16.71 -8.31 5.37
CA SER A 31 -15.44 -7.71 5.76
C SER A 31 -15.36 -6.47 4.88
N GLU A 32 -15.42 -5.32 5.52
CA GLU A 32 -15.30 -4.05 4.83
C GLU A 32 -14.01 -4.15 4.01
N VAL A 33 -14.13 -3.98 2.68
CA VAL A 33 -13.01 -4.17 1.74
C VAL A 33 -11.95 -3.12 2.07
N PHE A 34 -10.75 -3.56 2.41
CA PHE A 34 -9.65 -2.68 2.79
C PHE A 34 -9.12 -1.92 1.56
N THR A 35 -9.31 -0.60 1.53
CA THR A 35 -8.96 0.24 0.39
C THR A 35 -7.55 0.81 0.52
N VAL A 36 -6.69 0.43 -0.42
CA VAL A 36 -5.29 0.87 -0.52
C VAL A 36 -5.14 1.83 -1.68
N VAL A 37 -4.58 3.00 -1.44
CA VAL A 37 -4.17 3.92 -2.51
C VAL A 37 -2.66 3.90 -2.64
N ILE A 38 -2.18 3.51 -3.82
CA ILE A 38 -0.78 3.58 -4.23
C ILE A 38 -0.57 4.82 -5.09
N ASP A 39 0.41 5.62 -4.75
CA ASP A 39 0.74 6.84 -5.45
C ASP A 39 2.12 6.73 -6.13
N PRO A 40 2.18 6.46 -7.44
CA PRO A 40 3.45 6.57 -8.18
C PRO A 40 3.85 8.04 -8.26
N GLY A 41 4.89 8.44 -7.53
CA GLY A 41 5.37 9.82 -7.51
C GLY A 41 5.70 10.37 -8.89
N HIS A 42 5.65 11.69 -9.06
CA HIS A 42 5.90 12.39 -10.33
C HIS A 42 4.95 11.96 -11.46
N GLY A 43 5.29 12.25 -12.73
CA GLY A 43 4.52 11.86 -13.91
C GLY A 43 4.29 13.01 -14.89
N GLY A 44 4.11 12.69 -16.17
CA GLY A 44 3.87 13.64 -17.26
C GLY A 44 5.00 14.66 -17.38
N SER A 45 4.68 15.93 -17.16
CA SER A 45 5.65 17.04 -17.23
C SER A 45 6.64 17.12 -16.07
N ASP A 46 6.40 16.37 -14.98
CA ASP A 46 7.31 16.24 -13.84
C ASP A 46 8.06 14.89 -13.92
N PRO A 47 9.32 14.87 -14.37
CA PRO A 47 10.07 13.62 -14.50
C PRO A 47 10.59 13.08 -13.16
N GLY A 48 10.55 13.87 -12.07
CA GLY A 48 11.34 13.61 -10.87
C GLY A 48 12.84 13.69 -11.14
N ALA A 49 13.64 12.92 -10.42
CA ALA A 49 15.07 12.80 -10.70
C ALA A 49 15.31 12.16 -12.08
N VAL A 50 16.33 12.66 -12.80
CA VAL A 50 16.77 12.09 -14.07
C VAL A 50 18.26 11.77 -13.97
N TRP A 51 18.62 10.49 -14.08
CA TRP A 51 19.98 10.02 -13.97
C TRP A 51 20.23 8.79 -14.85
N GLY A 52 21.40 8.69 -15.45
CA GLY A 52 21.79 7.55 -16.29
C GLY A 52 20.83 7.27 -17.48
N GLY A 53 20.05 8.25 -17.91
CA GLY A 53 19.03 8.10 -18.95
C GLY A 53 17.68 7.59 -18.46
N ALA A 54 17.52 7.33 -17.16
CA ALA A 54 16.27 6.96 -16.53
C ALA A 54 15.60 8.17 -15.87
N ALA A 55 14.25 8.19 -15.83
CA ALA A 55 13.46 9.15 -15.09
C ALA A 55 12.78 8.47 -13.90
N GLU A 56 12.76 9.14 -12.76
CA GLU A 56 12.14 8.62 -11.53
C GLU A 56 10.68 8.24 -11.73
N LYS A 57 9.92 9.08 -12.45
CA LYS A 57 8.50 8.84 -12.74
C LYS A 57 8.22 7.47 -13.37
N ASP A 58 9.15 6.97 -14.19
CA ASP A 58 8.98 5.69 -14.90
C ASP A 58 9.23 4.50 -13.97
N LEU A 59 10.25 4.61 -13.09
CA LEU A 59 10.53 3.62 -12.05
C LEU A 59 9.38 3.52 -11.05
N ASN A 60 8.88 4.67 -10.58
CA ASN A 60 7.77 4.73 -9.64
C ASN A 60 6.51 4.07 -10.22
N LEU A 61 6.19 4.35 -11.48
CA LEU A 61 5.04 3.74 -12.15
C LEU A 61 5.23 2.24 -12.34
N ALA A 62 6.41 1.81 -12.78
CA ALA A 62 6.69 0.39 -13.01
C ALA A 62 6.48 -0.45 -11.73
N VAL A 63 7.01 0.01 -10.58
CA VAL A 63 6.82 -0.67 -9.30
C VAL A 63 5.38 -0.61 -8.82
N ALA A 64 4.71 0.55 -8.94
CA ALA A 64 3.32 0.70 -8.52
C ALA A 64 2.36 -0.24 -9.28
N LEU A 65 2.59 -0.45 -10.59
CA LEU A 65 1.81 -1.39 -11.39
C LEU A 65 2.02 -2.85 -10.95
N LYS A 66 3.24 -3.22 -10.53
CA LYS A 66 3.53 -4.55 -9.98
C LYS A 66 2.87 -4.74 -8.60
N VAL A 67 2.90 -3.71 -7.73
CA VAL A 67 2.18 -3.73 -6.44
C VAL A 67 0.68 -3.91 -6.67
N ARG A 68 0.09 -3.17 -7.61
CA ARG A 68 -1.32 -3.32 -7.96
C ARG A 68 -1.63 -4.75 -8.40
N ALA A 69 -0.85 -5.30 -9.33
CA ALA A 69 -1.10 -6.65 -9.84
C ALA A 69 -1.10 -7.71 -8.73
N LEU A 70 -0.21 -7.57 -7.73
CA LEU A 70 -0.18 -8.48 -6.58
C LEU A 70 -1.36 -8.27 -5.62
N LEU A 71 -1.77 -7.02 -5.37
CA LEU A 71 -2.91 -6.72 -4.47
C LEU A 71 -4.27 -7.05 -5.11
N GLU A 72 -4.40 -7.01 -6.44
CA GLU A 72 -5.62 -7.41 -7.15
C GLU A 72 -5.92 -8.92 -7.04
N GLU A 73 -4.94 -9.74 -6.63
CA GLU A 73 -5.15 -11.17 -6.34
C GLU A 73 -5.83 -11.40 -4.98
N GLU A 74 -5.96 -10.36 -4.14
CA GLU A 74 -6.53 -10.44 -2.80
C GLU A 74 -8.01 -10.07 -2.80
N GLU A 75 -8.86 -10.97 -2.34
CA GLU A 75 -10.33 -10.77 -2.34
C GLU A 75 -10.81 -9.69 -1.36
N ASP A 76 -10.01 -9.37 -0.33
CA ASP A 76 -10.35 -8.44 0.75
C ASP A 76 -9.65 -7.07 0.64
N ILE A 77 -8.86 -6.86 -0.44
CA ILE A 77 -8.19 -5.59 -0.71
C ILE A 77 -8.71 -4.97 -2.02
N ARG A 78 -9.01 -3.69 -1.94
CA ARG A 78 -9.25 -2.84 -3.09
C ARG A 78 -8.06 -1.92 -3.31
N VAL A 79 -7.32 -2.11 -4.38
CA VAL A 79 -6.19 -1.25 -4.73
C VAL A 79 -6.59 -0.20 -5.77
N LEU A 80 -6.15 1.04 -5.56
CA LEU A 80 -6.36 2.18 -6.45
C LEU A 80 -5.02 2.89 -6.65
N LEU A 81 -4.79 3.42 -7.86
CA LEU A 81 -3.61 4.20 -8.17
C LEU A 81 -3.99 5.66 -8.43
N THR A 82 -3.15 6.61 -8.02
CA THR A 82 -3.33 8.04 -8.34
C THR A 82 -3.10 8.32 -9.82
N ARG A 83 -2.27 7.50 -10.49
CA ARG A 83 -2.09 7.45 -11.95
C ARG A 83 -1.72 6.04 -12.39
N GLU A 84 -2.14 5.66 -13.58
CA GLU A 84 -1.87 4.35 -14.20
C GLU A 84 -1.03 4.46 -15.47
N GLU A 85 -0.72 5.69 -15.88
CA GLU A 85 0.07 6.03 -17.06
C GLU A 85 1.00 7.21 -16.77
N ASP A 86 1.81 7.62 -17.74
CA ASP A 86 2.68 8.81 -17.62
C ASP A 86 1.86 10.09 -17.72
N SER A 87 1.14 10.42 -16.65
CA SER A 87 0.33 11.62 -16.50
C SER A 87 0.75 12.43 -15.28
N PHE A 88 0.65 13.77 -15.37
CA PHE A 88 0.93 14.64 -14.24
C PHE A 88 -0.26 14.68 -13.27
N VAL A 89 0.02 14.50 -11.98
CA VAL A 89 -0.93 14.68 -10.88
C VAL A 89 -0.32 15.63 -9.86
N ALA A 90 -1.02 16.71 -9.53
CA ALA A 90 -0.53 17.68 -8.55
C ALA A 90 -0.48 17.08 -7.12
N LEU A 91 0.42 17.56 -6.27
CA LEU A 91 0.66 16.99 -4.93
C LEU A 91 -0.61 16.95 -4.08
N TYR A 92 -1.41 17.99 -4.08
CA TYR A 92 -2.68 18.05 -3.34
C TYR A 92 -3.72 17.07 -3.90
N ASP A 93 -3.77 16.91 -5.22
CA ASP A 93 -4.73 16.03 -5.88
C ASP A 93 -4.45 14.55 -5.57
N ARG A 94 -3.19 14.18 -5.28
CA ARG A 94 -2.81 12.82 -4.86
C ARG A 94 -3.42 12.45 -3.51
N ALA A 95 -3.25 13.33 -2.51
CA ALA A 95 -3.85 13.14 -1.18
C ALA A 95 -5.38 13.21 -1.25
N GLU A 96 -5.92 14.19 -1.97
CA GLU A 96 -7.37 14.36 -2.17
C GLU A 96 -8.01 13.15 -2.85
N TYR A 97 -7.31 12.53 -3.83
CA TYR A 97 -7.74 11.29 -4.46
C TYR A 97 -7.96 10.16 -3.44
N SER A 98 -7.05 10.03 -2.46
CA SER A 98 -7.14 9.07 -1.37
C SER A 98 -8.29 9.41 -0.42
N ASN A 99 -8.39 10.68 0.00
CA ASN A 99 -9.38 11.15 0.96
C ASN A 99 -10.81 10.96 0.44
N GLN A 100 -11.08 11.34 -0.83
CA GLN A 100 -12.40 11.16 -1.47
C GLN A 100 -12.84 9.68 -1.60
N ARG A 101 -11.90 8.75 -1.50
CA ARG A 101 -12.17 7.32 -1.61
C ARG A 101 -12.18 6.61 -0.26
N ASN A 102 -12.05 7.39 0.83
CA ASN A 102 -11.98 6.88 2.19
C ASN A 102 -10.97 5.74 2.30
N ALA A 103 -9.75 5.96 1.78
CA ALA A 103 -8.71 4.95 1.80
C ALA A 103 -8.34 4.56 3.23
N ASP A 104 -8.08 3.27 3.46
CA ASP A 104 -7.58 2.75 4.73
C ASP A 104 -6.08 2.96 4.90
N LEU A 105 -5.36 3.09 3.79
CA LEU A 105 -3.96 3.55 3.75
C LEU A 105 -3.60 4.22 2.41
N PHE A 106 -2.59 5.09 2.49
CA PHE A 106 -1.96 5.75 1.34
C PHE A 106 -0.45 5.50 1.35
N LEU A 107 0.08 5.00 0.23
CA LEU A 107 1.51 4.74 0.06
C LEU A 107 2.03 5.38 -1.22
N SER A 108 2.94 6.38 -1.07
CA SER A 108 3.63 7.01 -2.19
C SER A 108 4.95 6.31 -2.47
N ILE A 109 5.28 6.11 -3.75
CA ILE A 109 6.48 5.39 -4.22
C ILE A 109 7.37 6.36 -4.97
N HIS A 110 8.65 6.44 -4.57
CA HIS A 110 9.68 7.30 -5.09
C HIS A 110 11.02 6.59 -5.22
N ALA A 111 11.94 7.16 -6.01
CA ALA A 111 13.33 6.77 -6.08
C ALA A 111 14.20 8.02 -5.85
N ASN A 112 14.92 8.02 -4.75
CA ASN A 112 15.66 9.16 -4.25
C ASN A 112 16.85 9.55 -5.14
N ALA A 113 17.35 10.78 -4.97
CA ALA A 113 18.56 11.26 -5.63
C ALA A 113 19.35 12.18 -4.70
N LEU A 114 20.68 12.02 -4.69
CA LEU A 114 21.60 12.88 -3.97
C LEU A 114 22.71 13.35 -4.93
N GLU A 115 22.58 14.55 -5.48
CA GLU A 115 23.54 15.11 -6.45
C GLU A 115 24.98 15.24 -5.91
N GLN A 116 25.11 15.34 -4.59
CA GLN A 116 26.40 15.59 -3.93
C GLN A 116 27.09 14.32 -3.39
N ASN A 117 26.42 13.17 -3.44
CA ASN A 117 26.96 11.90 -2.94
C ASN A 117 26.41 10.72 -3.76
N HIS A 118 27.22 10.25 -4.69
CA HIS A 118 26.86 9.15 -5.59
C HIS A 118 27.22 7.76 -5.03
N ASP A 119 27.68 7.70 -3.78
CA ASP A 119 27.92 6.44 -3.05
C ASP A 119 26.87 6.19 -1.96
N TYR A 120 25.90 7.10 -1.83
CA TYR A 120 24.83 6.95 -0.85
C TYR A 120 23.73 6.04 -1.39
N GLU A 121 23.45 4.98 -0.66
CA GLU A 121 22.52 3.92 -1.07
C GLU A 121 21.53 3.56 0.02
N GLY A 122 20.48 2.81 -0.32
CA GLY A 122 19.58 2.16 0.59
C GLY A 122 18.15 2.68 0.54
N ILE A 123 17.28 1.93 1.21
CA ILE A 123 15.84 2.13 1.27
C ILE A 123 15.49 2.97 2.48
N LEU A 124 14.61 3.95 2.30
CA LEU A 124 14.20 4.88 3.37
C LEU A 124 12.70 5.17 3.26
N THR A 125 11.96 5.03 4.35
CA THR A 125 10.52 5.34 4.35
C THR A 125 10.21 6.57 5.21
N PHE A 126 9.44 7.50 4.64
CA PHE A 126 9.00 8.71 5.31
C PHE A 126 7.57 8.60 5.81
N TYR A 127 7.27 9.30 6.93
CA TYR A 127 5.93 9.47 7.49
C TYR A 127 5.75 10.90 8.00
N HIS A 128 4.51 11.35 8.18
CA HIS A 128 4.27 12.66 8.79
C HIS A 128 4.38 12.57 10.33
N LYS A 129 5.17 13.48 10.94
CA LYS A 129 5.52 13.45 12.38
C LYS A 129 4.35 13.34 13.36
N ASN A 130 3.17 13.83 12.96
CA ASN A 130 1.96 13.79 13.78
C ASN A 130 1.07 12.57 13.49
N ASP A 131 1.42 11.75 12.49
CA ASP A 131 0.66 10.56 12.12
C ASP A 131 1.30 9.29 12.72
N ARG A 132 0.76 8.86 13.87
CA ARG A 132 1.23 7.62 14.54
C ARG A 132 0.89 6.36 13.74
N ARG A 133 -0.22 6.38 12.98
CA ARG A 133 -0.64 5.25 12.14
C ARG A 133 0.24 5.16 10.90
N GLY A 134 0.54 6.30 10.27
CA GLY A 134 1.48 6.39 9.16
C GLY A 134 2.90 5.99 9.57
N ARG A 135 3.35 6.35 10.79
CA ARG A 135 4.61 5.85 11.32
C ARG A 135 4.65 4.33 11.41
N LYS A 136 3.57 3.71 11.92
CA LYS A 136 3.48 2.24 12.01
C LYS A 136 3.50 1.59 10.62
N LEU A 137 2.78 2.17 9.66
CA LEU A 137 2.81 1.73 8.26
C LEU A 137 4.23 1.82 7.69
N ALA A 138 4.92 2.95 7.91
CA ALA A 138 6.30 3.15 7.45
C ALA A 138 7.27 2.12 8.04
N GLU A 139 7.14 1.78 9.35
CA GLU A 139 7.94 0.75 10.01
C GLU A 139 7.79 -0.62 9.34
N LEU A 140 6.55 -1.01 9.01
CA LEU A 140 6.26 -2.30 8.39
C LEU A 140 6.72 -2.35 6.93
N VAL A 141 6.42 -1.32 6.14
CA VAL A 141 6.86 -1.25 4.74
C VAL A 141 8.38 -1.23 4.65
N GLN A 142 9.06 -0.43 5.48
CA GLN A 142 10.52 -0.37 5.52
C GLN A 142 11.16 -1.73 5.81
N ALA A 143 10.65 -2.41 6.84
CA ALA A 143 11.17 -3.73 7.25
C ALA A 143 11.00 -4.77 6.14
N GLU A 144 9.81 -4.87 5.56
CA GLU A 144 9.51 -5.89 4.55
C GLU A 144 10.22 -5.63 3.23
N VAL A 145 10.27 -4.37 2.76
CA VAL A 145 10.99 -4.03 1.51
C VAL A 145 12.48 -4.29 1.68
N SER A 146 13.08 -3.89 2.80
CA SER A 146 14.49 -4.17 3.06
C SER A 146 14.80 -5.68 3.13
N ALA A 147 13.91 -6.46 3.75
CA ALA A 147 14.07 -7.91 3.86
C ALA A 147 13.96 -8.61 2.48
N GLN A 148 12.98 -8.24 1.65
CA GLN A 148 12.73 -8.85 0.34
C GLN A 148 13.81 -8.52 -0.67
N THR A 149 14.35 -7.30 -0.63
CA THR A 149 15.35 -6.81 -1.59
C THR A 149 16.79 -7.09 -1.18
N GLY A 150 17.05 -7.31 0.11
CA GLY A 150 18.41 -7.31 0.69
C GLY A 150 19.10 -5.94 0.58
N GLY A 151 18.35 -4.87 0.28
CA GLY A 151 18.86 -3.51 0.21
C GLY A 151 19.27 -2.96 1.57
N THR A 152 20.16 -1.97 1.59
CA THR A 152 20.59 -1.31 2.83
C THR A 152 19.40 -0.62 3.51
N ASP A 153 19.05 -1.05 4.71
CA ASP A 153 17.98 -0.45 5.50
C ASP A 153 18.44 0.89 6.12
N ARG A 154 17.81 2.00 5.70
CA ARG A 154 18.04 3.35 6.24
C ARG A 154 17.03 3.74 7.31
N GLY A 155 16.09 2.85 7.63
CA GLY A 155 15.04 3.05 8.62
C GLY A 155 13.94 3.98 8.14
N ILE A 156 13.24 4.58 9.11
CA ILE A 156 12.16 5.53 8.85
C ILE A 156 12.52 6.92 9.33
N ARG A 157 11.93 7.96 8.71
CA ARG A 157 12.11 9.37 9.11
C ARG A 157 10.81 10.13 9.01
N ASP A 158 10.65 11.14 9.86
CA ASP A 158 9.56 12.10 9.69
C ASP A 158 9.89 13.15 8.61
N ALA A 159 8.87 13.54 7.86
CA ALA A 159 8.95 14.59 6.87
C ALA A 159 7.60 15.33 6.73
N ASP A 160 7.68 16.59 6.31
CA ASP A 160 6.50 17.44 6.06
C ASP A 160 6.16 17.48 4.56
N TYR A 161 6.03 16.30 3.94
CA TYR A 161 5.60 16.20 2.54
C TYR A 161 4.10 16.44 2.41
N VAL A 162 3.69 17.16 1.37
CA VAL A 162 2.29 17.50 1.12
C VAL A 162 1.40 16.26 1.09
N VAL A 163 1.79 15.23 0.36
CA VAL A 163 1.02 13.98 0.21
C VAL A 163 0.82 13.25 1.53
N LEU A 164 1.76 13.37 2.49
CA LEU A 164 1.65 12.76 3.81
C LEU A 164 0.84 13.64 4.78
N ARG A 165 1.02 14.97 4.71
CA ARG A 165 0.35 15.92 5.60
C ARG A 165 -1.14 16.06 5.30
N GLU A 166 -1.50 16.04 4.01
CA GLU A 166 -2.88 16.25 3.55
C GLU A 166 -3.68 14.94 3.43
N SER A 167 -3.07 13.78 3.71
CA SER A 167 -3.77 12.50 3.73
C SER A 167 -4.52 12.29 5.04
N ASP A 168 -5.81 11.96 4.96
CA ASP A 168 -6.63 11.54 6.11
C ASP A 168 -6.35 10.07 6.50
N ALA A 169 -5.89 9.28 5.54
CA ALA A 169 -5.47 7.90 5.76
C ALA A 169 -4.08 7.82 6.41
N PRO A 170 -3.77 6.75 7.15
CA PRO A 170 -2.39 6.41 7.50
C PRO A 170 -1.51 6.43 6.26
N SER A 171 -0.43 7.21 6.27
CA SER A 171 0.34 7.47 5.06
C SER A 171 1.84 7.31 5.24
N CYS A 172 2.51 6.76 4.21
CA CYS A 172 3.97 6.74 4.12
C CYS A 172 4.44 6.99 2.68
N LEU A 173 5.70 7.41 2.55
CA LEU A 173 6.40 7.58 1.27
C LEU A 173 7.66 6.74 1.30
N LEU A 174 7.76 5.80 0.40
CA LEU A 174 8.89 4.90 0.23
C LEU A 174 9.86 5.45 -0.81
N GLU A 175 11.12 5.61 -0.42
CA GLU A 175 12.25 5.81 -1.30
C GLU A 175 12.91 4.44 -1.53
N MET A 176 12.76 3.90 -2.74
CA MET A 176 13.18 2.54 -3.07
C MET A 176 14.70 2.35 -3.18
N GLY A 177 15.44 3.44 -3.29
CA GLY A 177 16.89 3.49 -3.46
C GLY A 177 17.32 4.85 -4.04
N PHE A 178 18.59 5.04 -4.28
CA PHE A 178 19.16 6.31 -4.79
C PHE A 178 19.59 6.19 -6.25
N MET A 179 18.85 6.82 -7.16
CA MET A 179 19.11 6.80 -8.60
C MET A 179 20.52 7.33 -8.97
N THR A 180 21.06 8.23 -8.14
CA THR A 180 22.41 8.81 -8.34
C THR A 180 23.56 7.86 -8.02
N THR A 181 23.30 6.72 -7.38
CA THR A 181 24.27 5.65 -7.14
C THR A 181 24.09 4.58 -8.23
N GLN A 182 25.10 4.41 -9.08
CA GLN A 182 25.00 3.57 -10.29
C GLN A 182 24.55 2.14 -9.98
N SER A 183 25.10 1.51 -8.93
CA SER A 183 24.72 0.15 -8.52
C SER A 183 23.25 0.04 -8.08
N GLU A 184 22.68 1.09 -7.49
CA GLU A 184 21.24 1.11 -7.15
C GLU A 184 20.39 1.39 -8.37
N LEU A 185 20.80 2.31 -9.24
CA LEU A 185 20.09 2.54 -10.49
C LEU A 185 19.99 1.27 -11.33
N ASP A 186 21.09 0.53 -11.46
CA ASP A 186 21.11 -0.74 -12.19
C ASP A 186 20.10 -1.75 -11.59
N ARG A 187 20.01 -1.82 -10.26
CA ARG A 187 19.02 -2.66 -9.56
C ARG A 187 17.58 -2.14 -9.75
N LEU A 188 17.37 -0.83 -9.60
CA LEU A 188 16.04 -0.21 -9.78
C LEU A 188 15.48 -0.39 -11.20
N LEU A 189 16.36 -0.54 -12.19
CA LEU A 189 16.02 -0.83 -13.58
C LEU A 189 15.78 -2.33 -13.84
N ASP A 190 16.24 -3.21 -12.94
CA ASP A 190 16.06 -4.66 -13.06
C ASP A 190 14.62 -5.06 -12.70
N PRO A 191 13.86 -5.70 -13.61
CA PRO A 191 12.50 -6.15 -13.34
C PRO A 191 12.38 -7.11 -12.15
N GLU A 192 13.36 -7.98 -11.88
CA GLU A 192 13.35 -8.92 -10.75
C GLU A 192 13.52 -8.20 -9.41
N TYR A 193 14.36 -7.15 -9.40
CA TYR A 193 14.50 -6.30 -8.22
C TYR A 193 13.24 -5.48 -7.94
N GLN A 194 12.59 -4.96 -8.99
CA GLN A 194 11.28 -4.30 -8.88
C GLN A 194 10.19 -5.25 -8.35
N ASP A 195 10.20 -6.52 -8.76
CA ASP A 195 9.28 -7.55 -8.23
C ASP A 195 9.53 -7.78 -6.73
N SER A 196 10.79 -7.80 -6.31
CA SER A 196 11.17 -7.91 -4.89
C SER A 196 10.69 -6.70 -4.08
N ILE A 197 10.81 -5.47 -4.61
CA ILE A 197 10.28 -4.26 -3.98
C ILE A 197 8.76 -4.36 -3.85
N ALA A 198 8.06 -4.72 -4.93
CA ALA A 198 6.61 -4.84 -4.94
C ALA A 198 6.13 -5.89 -3.93
N ALA A 199 6.78 -7.05 -3.86
CA ALA A 199 6.48 -8.09 -2.86
C ALA A 199 6.66 -7.56 -1.43
N GLY A 200 7.74 -6.83 -1.15
CA GLY A 200 7.97 -6.21 0.17
C GLY A 200 6.90 -5.20 0.54
N ILE A 201 6.50 -4.34 -0.41
CA ILE A 201 5.39 -3.38 -0.20
C ILE A 201 4.10 -4.12 0.16
N VAL A 202 3.73 -5.16 -0.58
CA VAL A 202 2.52 -5.95 -0.33
C VAL A 202 2.57 -6.62 1.03
N GLN A 203 3.71 -7.20 1.45
CA GLN A 203 3.86 -7.78 2.78
C GLN A 203 3.71 -6.74 3.89
N GLY A 204 4.28 -5.53 3.71
CA GLY A 204 4.13 -4.43 4.66
C GLY A 204 2.69 -3.96 4.80
N ILE A 205 1.95 -3.84 3.68
CA ILE A 205 0.52 -3.49 3.67
C ILE A 205 -0.30 -4.57 4.39
N ARG A 206 -0.06 -5.85 4.13
CA ARG A 206 -0.75 -6.97 4.81
C ARG A 206 -0.45 -7.01 6.29
N ALA A 207 0.81 -6.82 6.69
CA ALA A 207 1.18 -6.74 8.10
C ALA A 207 0.41 -5.59 8.79
N TYR A 208 0.26 -4.44 8.12
CA TYR A 208 -0.51 -3.32 8.64
C TYR A 208 -2.00 -3.66 8.76
N GLN A 209 -2.63 -4.20 7.72
CA GLN A 209 -4.05 -4.60 7.70
C GLN A 209 -4.37 -5.60 8.83
N ASN A 210 -3.47 -6.51 9.14
CA ASN A 210 -3.63 -7.52 10.20
C ASN A 210 -3.33 -7.00 11.61
N GLY A 211 -3.14 -5.69 11.79
CA GLY A 211 -2.93 -5.05 13.08
C GLY A 211 -1.51 -5.17 13.63
N GLY A 212 -0.53 -5.37 12.73
CA GLY A 212 0.90 -5.55 13.01
C GLY A 212 1.58 -4.37 13.75
#